data_f9208f2dea820e97a0bc4da085c79ac7
#
_entry.id   f9208f2dea820e97a0bc4da085c79ac7
#
_cell.length_a   1.000
_cell.length_b   1.000
_cell.length_c   1.000
_cell.angle_alpha   90.00
_cell.angle_beta   90.00
_cell.angle_gamma   90.00
#
_symmetry.space_group_name_H-M   'P 1'
#
loop_
_entity.id
_entity.type
_entity.pdbx_description
1 polymer ?
#
loop_
_entity_poly.entity_id
_entity_poly.type
_entity_poly.pdbx_seq_one_letter_code
_entity_poly.pdbx_strand_id
1 'polypeptide(L)'
;MIKISLFTKAFVALLVVGMGIYFYDTIYSDKKVTSVYIPIWKDFKDIDLKGKNVDIAIIAFAKIDKTNIYFDLDPAKNEVIKENIKKLQENNKKTSFILGVGGYKADGFSDASMDGNRYSFTESILAMVKELDLDGIDIDWEYPAFDSWNTTKASPKDTINFTNLMKELKEKLDRLPRKNKNYYLSFAAGNEDWYFKNVEVKKVEKYVDFINVMSYDLTGAWSDTTGYNSNLFLDKNKKSRTSVDRIINLYLERDIDPSKLLLGIPAYSYGWENVKSATNEDAAFALGKPINIDKVDLSYKTIQEKYVDQGGFKRYFDDTAKTAFLYDGNTFITYEDEEALEAKVKYVRDNKLAGVMVWEYSQDSDDGIVKYLADNLNK
;
A
#
# COMPACT_ATOMS: atom_id res chain seq x y z
N MET A 1 11.28 -25.34 -56.63
CA MET A 1 11.68 -25.08 -55.23
C MET A 1 12.17 -23.64 -55.14
N ILE A 2 11.38 -22.78 -54.50
CA ILE A 2 11.70 -21.35 -54.32
C ILE A 2 12.73 -21.28 -53.17
N LYS A 3 13.96 -20.86 -53.44
CA LYS A 3 14.99 -20.60 -52.40
C LYS A 3 14.62 -19.30 -51.68
N ILE A 4 14.03 -19.42 -50.52
CA ILE A 4 13.81 -18.27 -49.61
C ILE A 4 15.18 -17.78 -49.15
N SER A 5 15.52 -16.52 -49.41
CA SER A 5 16.81 -15.93 -49.09
C SER A 5 17.09 -15.94 -47.58
N LEU A 6 18.34 -15.95 -47.19
CA LEU A 6 18.77 -15.91 -45.78
C LEU A 6 18.21 -14.64 -45.04
N PHE A 7 18.11 -13.53 -45.80
CA PHE A 7 17.51 -12.26 -45.33
C PHE A 7 16.02 -12.40 -45.01
N THR A 8 15.26 -13.14 -45.82
CA THR A 8 13.81 -13.33 -45.57
C THR A 8 13.59 -14.24 -44.35
N LYS A 9 14.46 -15.22 -44.12
CA LYS A 9 14.40 -16.06 -42.90
C LYS A 9 14.76 -15.30 -41.64
N ALA A 10 15.77 -14.41 -41.70
CA ALA A 10 16.13 -13.56 -40.57
C ALA A 10 15.02 -12.53 -40.23
N PHE A 11 14.36 -11.96 -41.23
CA PHE A 11 13.27 -11.01 -41.05
C PHE A 11 12.01 -11.67 -40.43
N VAL A 12 11.69 -12.89 -40.88
CA VAL A 12 10.58 -13.68 -40.31
C VAL A 12 10.88 -14.09 -38.85
N ALA A 13 12.14 -14.49 -38.57
CA ALA A 13 12.53 -14.82 -37.19
C ALA A 13 12.47 -13.62 -36.25
N LEU A 14 12.87 -12.42 -36.70
CA LEU A 14 12.75 -11.16 -35.94
C LEU A 14 11.29 -10.77 -35.70
N LEU A 15 10.39 -10.97 -36.67
CA LEU A 15 8.96 -10.73 -36.53
C LEU A 15 8.30 -11.70 -35.53
N VAL A 16 8.68 -12.97 -35.54
CA VAL A 16 8.16 -13.98 -34.61
C VAL A 16 8.65 -13.73 -33.18
N VAL A 17 9.92 -13.35 -33.02
CA VAL A 17 10.48 -12.95 -31.73
C VAL A 17 9.84 -11.63 -31.25
N GLY A 18 9.68 -10.64 -32.13
CA GLY A 18 9.00 -9.37 -31.80
C GLY A 18 7.53 -9.56 -31.44
N MET A 19 6.80 -10.42 -32.15
CA MET A 19 5.42 -10.78 -31.79
C MET A 19 5.38 -11.60 -30.50
N GLY A 20 6.31 -12.52 -30.28
CA GLY A 20 6.41 -13.29 -29.05
C GLY A 20 6.68 -12.40 -27.84
N ILE A 21 7.57 -11.42 -27.94
CA ILE A 21 7.84 -10.43 -26.89
C ILE A 21 6.61 -9.53 -26.70
N TYR A 22 5.98 -9.03 -27.76
CA TYR A 22 4.78 -8.21 -27.67
C TYR A 22 3.61 -8.98 -27.04
N PHE A 23 3.38 -10.25 -27.42
CA PHE A 23 2.37 -11.10 -26.79
C PHE A 23 2.72 -11.42 -25.32
N TYR A 24 4.00 -11.66 -25.01
CA TYR A 24 4.45 -11.89 -23.65
C TYR A 24 4.24 -10.64 -22.79
N ASP A 25 4.67 -9.47 -23.26
CA ASP A 25 4.48 -8.19 -22.56
C ASP A 25 2.98 -7.84 -22.43
N THR A 26 2.15 -8.11 -23.44
CA THR A 26 0.71 -7.85 -23.39
C THR A 26 -0.01 -8.79 -22.41
N ILE A 27 0.37 -10.06 -22.33
CA ILE A 27 -0.24 -11.03 -21.42
C ILE A 27 0.23 -10.80 -19.98
N TYR A 28 1.49 -10.39 -19.76
CA TYR A 28 2.02 -10.11 -18.43
C TYR A 28 1.73 -8.69 -17.94
N SER A 29 1.51 -7.71 -18.85
CA SER A 29 1.17 -6.33 -18.48
C SER A 29 -0.24 -6.16 -17.93
N ASP A 30 -1.13 -7.14 -18.11
CA ASP A 30 -2.51 -7.08 -17.62
C ASP A 30 -2.71 -7.68 -16.22
N LYS A 31 -1.73 -8.45 -15.69
CA LYS A 31 -1.85 -9.02 -14.35
C LYS A 31 -1.76 -7.93 -13.28
N LYS A 32 -2.83 -7.81 -12.49
CA LYS A 32 -2.90 -6.89 -11.36
C LYS A 32 -2.18 -7.47 -10.13
N VAL A 33 -1.47 -6.61 -9.42
CA VAL A 33 -0.65 -6.97 -8.25
C VAL A 33 -1.47 -6.89 -6.98
N THR A 34 -1.35 -7.90 -6.13
CA THR A 34 -1.79 -7.86 -4.73
C THR A 34 -0.58 -7.67 -3.83
N SER A 35 -0.45 -6.49 -3.22
CA SER A 35 0.60 -6.15 -2.26
C SER A 35 0.03 -6.05 -0.85
N VAL A 36 0.81 -6.41 0.17
CA VAL A 36 0.39 -6.35 1.57
C VAL A 36 1.54 -5.96 2.49
N TYR A 37 1.27 -5.10 3.48
CA TYR A 37 2.23 -4.80 4.55
C TYR A 37 2.15 -5.85 5.65
N ILE A 38 3.32 -6.38 6.04
CA ILE A 38 3.49 -7.35 7.12
C ILE A 38 4.14 -6.65 8.32
N PRO A 39 3.41 -6.42 9.42
CA PRO A 39 3.94 -5.70 10.59
C PRO A 39 4.85 -6.59 11.43
N ILE A 40 6.10 -6.18 11.62
CA ILE A 40 7.10 -6.95 12.41
C ILE A 40 6.88 -6.86 13.93
N TRP A 41 6.00 -5.99 14.41
CA TRP A 41 5.65 -5.85 15.83
C TRP A 41 4.53 -6.81 16.27
N LYS A 42 4.07 -7.66 15.36
CA LYS A 42 3.13 -8.76 15.59
C LYS A 42 3.84 -10.09 15.36
N ASP A 43 3.20 -11.20 15.71
CA ASP A 43 3.72 -12.52 15.32
C ASP A 43 3.44 -12.72 13.82
N PHE A 44 4.51 -12.79 13.02
CA PHE A 44 4.44 -12.83 11.57
C PHE A 44 5.18 -14.02 10.92
N LYS A 45 5.99 -14.75 11.69
CA LYS A 45 6.88 -15.82 11.16
C LYS A 45 6.12 -17.00 10.54
N ASP A 46 4.91 -17.27 11.02
CA ASP A 46 4.09 -18.41 10.62
C ASP A 46 2.95 -18.04 9.65
N ILE A 47 2.95 -16.80 9.11
CA ILE A 47 1.97 -16.34 8.13
C ILE A 47 2.04 -17.21 6.86
N ASP A 48 0.89 -17.73 6.44
CA ASP A 48 0.73 -18.45 5.17
C ASP A 48 0.08 -17.54 4.11
N LEU A 49 0.88 -17.12 3.13
CA LEU A 49 0.46 -16.34 1.97
C LEU A 49 0.21 -17.19 0.73
N LYS A 50 0.54 -18.51 0.74
CA LYS A 50 0.48 -19.39 -0.44
C LYS A 50 -0.94 -19.54 -0.98
N GLY A 51 -1.91 -19.70 -0.07
CA GLY A 51 -3.32 -19.82 -0.43
C GLY A 51 -3.98 -18.50 -0.84
N LYS A 52 -3.27 -17.37 -0.68
CA LYS A 52 -3.80 -16.02 -0.87
C LYS A 52 -3.25 -15.30 -2.09
N ASN A 53 -2.40 -15.97 -2.90
CA ASN A 53 -1.82 -15.42 -4.14
C ASN A 53 -1.28 -13.98 -3.99
N VAL A 54 -0.63 -13.67 -2.86
CA VAL A 54 0.02 -12.38 -2.62
C VAL A 54 1.27 -12.27 -3.48
N ASP A 55 1.36 -11.24 -4.30
CA ASP A 55 2.51 -11.02 -5.18
C ASP A 55 3.67 -10.39 -4.43
N ILE A 56 3.39 -9.38 -3.60
CA ILE A 56 4.41 -8.61 -2.85
C ILE A 56 4.02 -8.51 -1.39
N ALA A 57 4.95 -8.85 -0.50
CA ALA A 57 4.85 -8.62 0.94
C ALA A 57 5.91 -7.60 1.38
N ILE A 58 5.47 -6.48 1.95
CA ILE A 58 6.32 -5.39 2.43
C ILE A 58 6.56 -5.61 3.92
N ILE A 59 7.81 -5.84 4.31
CA ILE A 59 8.20 -6.01 5.71
C ILE A 59 8.20 -4.64 6.40
N ALA A 60 7.21 -4.38 7.21
CA ALA A 60 6.97 -3.08 7.85
C ALA A 60 7.41 -3.11 9.33
N PHE A 61 8.39 -2.33 9.79
CA PHE A 61 9.29 -1.47 9.05
C PHE A 61 10.71 -1.51 9.64
N ALA A 62 11.71 -1.31 8.82
CA ALA A 62 13.02 -0.89 9.31
C ALA A 62 12.98 0.59 9.69
N LYS A 63 13.59 0.93 10.83
CA LYS A 63 13.71 2.28 11.39
C LYS A 63 15.05 2.89 11.02
N ILE A 64 15.16 4.21 11.13
CA ILE A 64 16.36 4.98 10.77
C ILE A 64 17.05 5.49 12.04
N ASP A 65 18.36 5.28 12.13
CA ASP A 65 19.25 5.97 13.08
C ASP A 65 20.42 6.58 12.31
N LYS A 66 20.43 7.90 12.17
CA LYS A 66 21.37 8.67 11.33
C LYS A 66 21.33 8.19 9.88
N THR A 67 22.32 7.41 9.44
CA THR A 67 22.39 6.81 8.10
C THR A 67 22.23 5.29 8.10
N ASN A 68 21.97 4.68 9.27
CA ASN A 68 21.79 3.25 9.39
C ASN A 68 20.31 2.92 9.53
N ILE A 69 19.96 1.69 9.12
CA ILE A 69 18.64 1.14 9.36
C ILE A 69 18.71 -0.10 10.25
N TYR A 70 17.65 -0.36 11.01
CA TYR A 70 17.52 -1.49 11.92
C TYR A 70 16.04 -1.82 12.14
N PHE A 71 15.70 -3.03 12.55
CA PHE A 71 14.35 -3.36 12.98
C PHE A 71 14.13 -3.05 14.48
N ASP A 72 15.13 -3.36 15.30
CA ASP A 72 15.14 -3.01 16.73
C ASP A 72 16.55 -2.58 17.17
N LEU A 73 16.63 -1.62 18.08
CA LEU A 73 17.90 -1.14 18.64
C LEU A 73 18.58 -2.19 19.55
N ASP A 74 17.80 -3.09 20.14
CA ASP A 74 18.34 -4.27 20.83
C ASP A 74 18.85 -5.27 19.78
N PRO A 75 20.17 -5.54 19.72
CA PRO A 75 20.73 -6.44 18.72
C PRO A 75 20.13 -7.86 18.76
N ALA A 76 19.79 -8.37 19.94
CA ALA A 76 19.21 -9.72 20.06
C ALA A 76 17.80 -9.76 19.45
N LYS A 77 16.98 -8.76 19.71
CA LYS A 77 15.65 -8.65 19.09
C LYS A 77 15.74 -8.43 17.59
N ASN A 78 16.69 -7.60 17.14
CA ASN A 78 16.93 -7.37 15.73
C ASN A 78 17.26 -8.67 14.98
N GLU A 79 18.11 -9.53 15.54
CA GLU A 79 18.43 -10.83 14.95
C GLU A 79 17.22 -11.78 14.94
N VAL A 80 16.42 -11.82 16.01
CA VAL A 80 15.17 -12.63 16.06
C VAL A 80 14.20 -12.19 14.95
N ILE A 81 14.06 -10.88 14.70
CA ILE A 81 13.21 -10.37 13.60
C ILE A 81 13.75 -10.85 12.26
N LYS A 82 15.06 -10.75 12.02
CA LYS A 82 15.71 -11.23 10.78
C LYS A 82 15.50 -12.74 10.56
N GLU A 83 15.63 -13.55 11.62
CA GLU A 83 15.35 -14.98 11.54
C GLU A 83 13.89 -15.28 11.20
N ASN A 84 12.95 -14.52 11.78
CA ASN A 84 11.53 -14.67 11.49
C ASN A 84 11.19 -14.26 10.04
N ILE A 85 11.84 -13.23 9.48
CA ILE A 85 11.71 -12.85 8.08
C ILE A 85 12.15 -14.01 7.17
N LYS A 86 13.31 -14.63 7.44
CA LYS A 86 13.79 -15.79 6.68
C LYS A 86 12.81 -16.96 6.72
N LYS A 87 12.23 -17.26 7.88
CA LYS A 87 11.18 -18.30 8.00
C LYS A 87 9.94 -17.97 7.19
N LEU A 88 9.49 -16.71 7.24
CA LEU A 88 8.36 -16.24 6.46
C LEU A 88 8.60 -16.42 4.95
N GLN A 89 9.79 -16.07 4.45
CA GLN A 89 10.18 -16.26 3.04
C GLN A 89 10.23 -17.76 2.67
N GLU A 90 10.82 -18.62 3.51
CA GLU A 90 10.88 -20.07 3.28
C GLU A 90 9.49 -20.70 3.16
N ASN A 91 8.54 -20.21 3.95
CA ASN A 91 7.16 -20.66 3.91
C ASN A 91 6.38 -20.16 2.68
N ASN A 92 6.78 -19.02 2.08
CA ASN A 92 6.01 -18.30 1.07
C ASN A 92 6.81 -18.00 -0.21
N LYS A 93 7.46 -19.01 -0.80
CA LYS A 93 8.42 -18.90 -1.93
C LYS A 93 7.88 -18.27 -3.22
N LYS A 94 6.56 -18.09 -3.37
CA LYS A 94 5.95 -17.47 -4.55
C LYS A 94 5.73 -15.97 -4.40
N THR A 95 5.83 -15.46 -3.17
CA THR A 95 5.66 -14.06 -2.84
C THR A 95 7.02 -13.37 -2.87
N SER A 96 7.11 -12.19 -3.48
CA SER A 96 8.28 -11.33 -3.39
C SER A 96 8.26 -10.55 -2.08
N PHE A 97 9.37 -10.57 -1.35
CA PHE A 97 9.50 -9.87 -0.07
C PHE A 97 10.36 -8.63 -0.24
N ILE A 98 9.82 -7.46 0.07
CA ILE A 98 10.55 -6.19 0.00
C ILE A 98 10.66 -5.52 1.35
N LEU A 99 11.72 -4.75 1.54
CA LEU A 99 12.01 -4.05 2.79
C LEU A 99 11.25 -2.73 2.86
N GLY A 100 10.31 -2.61 3.77
CA GLY A 100 9.70 -1.33 4.14
C GLY A 100 10.62 -0.55 5.08
N VAL A 101 10.90 0.70 4.75
CA VAL A 101 11.71 1.63 5.57
C VAL A 101 10.87 2.83 5.93
N GLY A 102 10.73 3.13 7.22
CA GLY A 102 9.99 4.30 7.69
C GLY A 102 8.72 3.97 8.45
N GLY A 103 7.57 4.38 7.89
CA GLY A 103 6.23 4.25 8.45
C GLY A 103 5.76 5.49 9.22
N TYR A 104 4.54 5.44 9.71
CA TYR A 104 3.89 6.54 10.43
C TYR A 104 4.75 7.06 11.59
N LYS A 105 5.00 8.37 11.62
CA LYS A 105 5.86 9.06 12.60
C LYS A 105 7.33 8.61 12.60
N ALA A 106 7.80 7.89 11.59
CA ALA A 106 9.21 7.58 11.48
C ALA A 106 10.01 8.86 11.18
N ASP A 107 11.03 9.13 12.02
CA ASP A 107 11.95 10.23 11.83
C ASP A 107 13.28 9.75 11.23
N GLY A 108 14.14 10.69 10.87
CA GLY A 108 15.49 10.44 10.37
C GLY A 108 15.66 10.60 8.86
N PHE A 109 14.62 10.53 8.06
CA PHE A 109 14.70 10.65 6.60
C PHE A 109 15.30 11.98 6.14
N SER A 110 14.87 13.12 6.73
CA SER A 110 15.33 14.44 6.32
C SER A 110 16.86 14.57 6.42
N ASP A 111 17.45 14.03 7.49
CA ASP A 111 18.90 14.01 7.65
C ASP A 111 19.61 12.94 6.82
N ALA A 112 19.04 11.73 6.76
CA ALA A 112 19.63 10.60 6.06
C ALA A 112 19.66 10.80 4.53
N SER A 113 18.67 11.49 3.96
CA SER A 113 18.55 11.72 2.51
C SER A 113 19.38 12.89 1.98
N MET A 114 20.01 13.69 2.85
CA MET A 114 20.88 14.81 2.45
C MET A 114 22.09 14.32 1.64
N ASP A 115 22.61 15.15 0.74
CA ASP A 115 23.73 14.82 -0.16
C ASP A 115 24.95 14.20 0.55
N GLY A 116 25.32 14.68 1.74
CA GLY A 116 26.44 14.14 2.52
C GLY A 116 26.19 12.79 3.17
N ASN A 117 24.92 12.40 3.35
CA ASN A 117 24.50 11.22 4.11
C ASN A 117 23.86 10.15 3.22
N ARG A 118 23.22 10.56 2.12
CA ARG A 118 22.39 9.67 1.26
C ARG A 118 23.12 8.42 0.78
N TYR A 119 24.39 8.57 0.39
CA TYR A 119 25.18 7.41 -0.04
C TYR A 119 25.29 6.34 1.07
N SER A 120 25.63 6.75 2.29
CA SER A 120 25.74 5.83 3.43
C SER A 120 24.38 5.23 3.82
N PHE A 121 23.33 6.03 3.75
CA PHE A 121 21.97 5.60 4.02
C PHE A 121 21.50 4.53 3.02
N THR A 122 21.67 4.78 1.73
CA THR A 122 21.30 3.81 0.69
C THR A 122 22.15 2.54 0.75
N GLU A 123 23.44 2.61 1.10
CA GLU A 123 24.28 1.42 1.36
C GLU A 123 23.77 0.61 2.55
N SER A 124 23.33 1.24 3.63
CA SER A 124 22.74 0.55 4.78
C SER A 124 21.45 -0.19 4.40
N ILE A 125 20.59 0.44 3.59
CA ILE A 125 19.36 -0.21 3.06
C ILE A 125 19.73 -1.41 2.19
N LEU A 126 20.65 -1.24 1.23
CA LEU A 126 21.09 -2.32 0.35
C LEU A 126 21.79 -3.47 1.10
N ALA A 127 22.51 -3.16 2.19
CA ALA A 127 23.14 -4.18 3.02
C ALA A 127 22.07 -5.12 3.64
N MET A 128 21.00 -4.56 4.18
CA MET A 128 19.89 -5.34 4.75
C MET A 128 19.12 -6.13 3.68
N VAL A 129 18.87 -5.54 2.51
CA VAL A 129 18.26 -6.24 1.37
C VAL A 129 19.09 -7.46 0.98
N LYS A 130 20.42 -7.32 0.91
CA LYS A 130 21.35 -8.44 0.58
C LYS A 130 21.41 -9.47 1.71
N GLU A 131 21.51 -9.04 2.96
CA GLU A 131 21.60 -9.92 4.14
C GLU A 131 20.39 -10.85 4.26
N LEU A 132 19.20 -10.30 3.98
CA LEU A 132 17.93 -11.01 4.10
C LEU A 132 17.44 -11.60 2.77
N ASP A 133 18.22 -11.47 1.71
CA ASP A 133 17.86 -11.92 0.34
C ASP A 133 16.48 -11.40 -0.11
N LEU A 134 16.17 -10.13 0.19
CA LEU A 134 14.90 -9.48 -0.17
C LEU A 134 14.85 -9.11 -1.65
N ASP A 135 13.65 -8.92 -2.17
CA ASP A 135 13.35 -8.68 -3.59
C ASP A 135 13.15 -7.19 -3.89
N GLY A 136 13.46 -6.29 -2.95
CA GLY A 136 13.32 -4.84 -3.20
C GLY A 136 13.17 -4.01 -1.95
N ILE A 137 12.71 -2.77 -2.16
CA ILE A 137 12.62 -1.72 -1.16
C ILE A 137 11.31 -0.96 -1.35
N ASP A 138 10.66 -0.65 -0.24
CA ASP A 138 9.57 0.31 -0.14
C ASP A 138 9.96 1.44 0.80
N ILE A 139 9.78 2.71 0.37
CA ILE A 139 10.07 3.89 1.20
C ILE A 139 8.75 4.48 1.68
N ASP A 140 8.56 4.45 3.00
CA ASP A 140 7.40 5.04 3.65
C ASP A 140 7.81 6.26 4.48
N TRP A 141 7.98 7.41 3.78
CA TRP A 141 8.31 8.70 4.39
C TRP A 141 7.07 9.58 4.46
N GLU A 142 6.56 9.78 5.67
CA GLU A 142 5.33 10.53 5.94
C GLU A 142 5.61 11.84 6.72
N TYR A 143 5.98 12.98 6.07
CA TYR A 143 6.15 13.15 4.63
C TYR A 143 7.37 14.04 4.32
N PRO A 144 7.96 13.96 3.11
CA PRO A 144 9.00 14.88 2.71
C PRO A 144 8.53 16.33 2.79
N ALA A 145 9.40 17.22 3.32
CA ALA A 145 9.15 18.65 3.46
C ALA A 145 7.89 19.04 4.26
N PHE A 146 7.35 18.12 5.04
CA PHE A 146 6.18 18.36 5.87
C PHE A 146 6.39 17.73 7.26
N ASP A 147 6.39 18.60 8.29
CA ASP A 147 6.47 18.14 9.68
C ASP A 147 5.08 17.65 10.12
N SER A 148 4.89 16.35 9.95
CA SER A 148 3.65 15.68 10.35
C SER A 148 3.51 15.74 11.87
N TRP A 149 2.62 16.61 12.35
CA TRP A 149 2.22 16.64 13.76
C TRP A 149 3.31 17.06 14.76
N ASN A 150 4.32 17.83 14.34
CA ASN A 150 5.50 18.20 15.13
C ASN A 150 6.23 16.95 15.72
N THR A 151 6.30 15.88 14.98
CA THR A 151 6.93 14.63 15.44
C THR A 151 8.13 14.22 14.61
N THR A 152 8.32 14.81 13.43
CA THR A 152 9.41 14.47 12.51
C THR A 152 10.15 15.73 12.07
N LYS A 153 11.45 15.57 11.81
CA LYS A 153 12.24 16.65 11.21
C LYS A 153 11.87 16.81 9.74
N ALA A 154 11.60 18.04 9.33
CA ALA A 154 11.30 18.39 7.95
C ALA A 154 12.15 19.54 7.44
N SER A 155 12.47 19.55 6.16
CA SER A 155 13.21 20.59 5.47
C SER A 155 12.62 20.83 4.08
N PRO A 156 12.57 22.08 3.58
CA PRO A 156 12.17 22.34 2.20
C PRO A 156 13.04 21.61 1.15
N LYS A 157 14.26 21.17 1.53
CA LYS A 157 15.14 20.38 0.67
C LYS A 157 14.71 18.93 0.54
N ASP A 158 13.83 18.45 1.40
CA ASP A 158 13.40 17.05 1.39
C ASP A 158 12.70 16.68 0.08
N THR A 159 12.03 17.64 -0.55
CA THR A 159 11.42 17.46 -1.88
C THR A 159 12.44 16.94 -2.92
N ILE A 160 13.58 17.61 -3.05
CA ILE A 160 14.62 17.18 -3.99
C ILE A 160 15.44 16.01 -3.44
N ASN A 161 15.63 15.93 -2.12
CA ASN A 161 16.35 14.84 -1.47
C ASN A 161 15.61 13.52 -1.64
N PHE A 162 14.27 13.52 -1.54
CA PHE A 162 13.45 12.33 -1.81
C PHE A 162 13.58 11.84 -3.26
N THR A 163 13.50 12.76 -4.23
CA THR A 163 13.72 12.43 -5.64
C THR A 163 15.10 11.81 -5.86
N ASN A 164 16.13 12.37 -5.26
CA ASN A 164 17.51 11.87 -5.37
C ASN A 164 17.70 10.54 -4.64
N LEU A 165 17.04 10.34 -3.49
CA LEU A 165 17.04 9.07 -2.76
C LEU A 165 16.49 7.95 -3.62
N MET A 166 15.30 8.15 -4.21
CA MET A 166 14.65 7.13 -5.04
C MET A 166 15.48 6.81 -6.30
N LYS A 167 16.07 7.83 -6.92
CA LYS A 167 17.01 7.65 -8.04
C LYS A 167 18.21 6.81 -7.64
N GLU A 168 18.88 7.14 -6.52
CA GLU A 168 20.07 6.42 -6.08
C GLU A 168 19.76 4.97 -5.67
N LEU A 169 18.63 4.73 -5.00
CA LEU A 169 18.16 3.38 -4.67
C LEU A 169 17.93 2.56 -5.95
N LYS A 170 17.24 3.12 -6.95
CA LYS A 170 17.02 2.44 -8.25
C LYS A 170 18.34 2.09 -8.93
N GLU A 171 19.26 3.05 -9.04
CA GLU A 171 20.58 2.80 -9.65
C GLU A 171 21.38 1.71 -8.94
N LYS A 172 21.26 1.63 -7.60
CA LYS A 172 21.94 0.59 -6.81
C LYS A 172 21.25 -0.77 -6.95
N LEU A 173 19.91 -0.84 -6.91
CA LEU A 173 19.16 -2.07 -7.16
C LEU A 173 19.44 -2.65 -8.55
N ASP A 174 19.52 -1.81 -9.58
CA ASP A 174 19.79 -2.24 -10.94
C ASP A 174 21.19 -2.84 -11.13
N ARG A 175 22.14 -2.53 -10.24
CA ARG A 175 23.49 -3.11 -10.22
C ARG A 175 23.59 -4.43 -9.46
N LEU A 176 22.53 -4.82 -8.72
CA LEU A 176 22.52 -6.11 -8.03
C LEU A 176 22.45 -7.27 -9.03
N PRO A 177 23.11 -8.40 -8.72
CA PRO A 177 23.05 -9.58 -9.59
C PRO A 177 21.63 -10.14 -9.69
N ARG A 178 21.05 -10.12 -10.89
CA ARG A 178 19.71 -10.68 -11.17
C ARG A 178 19.78 -12.20 -11.35
N LYS A 179 19.96 -12.95 -10.28
CA LYS A 179 19.84 -14.42 -10.29
C LYS A 179 18.36 -14.82 -10.24
N ASN A 180 17.64 -14.63 -11.35
CA ASN A 180 16.19 -14.91 -11.44
C ASN A 180 15.31 -14.08 -10.50
N LYS A 181 15.75 -12.89 -10.07
CA LYS A 181 15.03 -11.96 -9.23
C LYS A 181 14.73 -10.66 -9.97
N ASN A 182 13.52 -10.13 -9.76
CA ASN A 182 13.23 -8.74 -10.03
C ASN A 182 13.39 -7.98 -8.71
N TYR A 183 14.13 -6.86 -8.72
CA TYR A 183 14.21 -5.98 -7.58
C TYR A 183 13.21 -4.85 -7.77
N TYR A 184 12.23 -4.79 -6.88
CA TYR A 184 11.19 -3.77 -6.88
C TYR A 184 11.62 -2.55 -6.06
N LEU A 185 11.24 -1.37 -6.51
CA LEU A 185 11.31 -0.14 -5.74
C LEU A 185 9.92 0.51 -5.72
N SER A 186 9.39 0.75 -4.54
CA SER A 186 8.11 1.42 -4.33
C SER A 186 8.19 2.48 -3.25
N PHE A 187 7.13 3.24 -3.07
CA PHE A 187 6.96 4.13 -1.94
C PHE A 187 5.49 4.32 -1.58
N ALA A 188 5.23 4.57 -0.29
CA ALA A 188 3.91 4.98 0.19
C ALA A 188 3.67 6.45 -0.15
N ALA A 189 2.50 6.75 -0.70
CA ALA A 189 2.19 8.05 -1.28
C ALA A 189 0.93 8.67 -0.67
N GLY A 190 1.01 9.95 -0.35
CA GLY A 190 -0.05 10.71 0.30
C GLY A 190 -1.30 10.92 -0.58
N ASN A 191 -2.37 11.34 0.04
CA ASN A 191 -3.72 11.37 -0.52
C ASN A 191 -4.34 12.78 -0.64
N GLU A 192 -3.54 13.83 -0.52
CA GLU A 192 -4.02 15.21 -0.56
C GLU A 192 -3.18 16.10 -1.50
N ASP A 193 -3.76 17.22 -1.95
CA ASP A 193 -3.12 18.17 -2.89
C ASP A 193 -1.80 18.76 -2.39
N TRP A 194 -1.66 18.98 -1.07
CA TRP A 194 -0.42 19.51 -0.49
C TRP A 194 0.76 18.53 -0.67
N TYR A 195 0.50 17.21 -0.73
CA TYR A 195 1.53 16.20 -0.96
C TYR A 195 2.31 16.46 -2.25
N PHE A 196 1.61 16.79 -3.33
CA PHE A 196 2.23 17.08 -4.63
C PHE A 196 3.01 18.40 -4.70
N LYS A 197 2.87 19.26 -3.68
CA LYS A 197 3.73 20.46 -3.53
C LYS A 197 5.07 20.11 -2.89
N ASN A 198 5.08 19.05 -2.07
CA ASN A 198 6.21 18.61 -1.29
C ASN A 198 6.96 17.42 -1.91
N VAL A 199 6.32 16.68 -2.83
CA VAL A 199 6.89 15.51 -3.50
C VAL A 199 6.78 15.63 -5.01
N GLU A 200 7.90 15.51 -5.71
CA GLU A 200 7.97 15.56 -7.17
C GLU A 200 7.56 14.21 -7.78
N VAL A 201 6.31 13.74 -7.52
CA VAL A 201 5.83 12.39 -7.87
C VAL A 201 6.13 12.05 -9.33
N LYS A 202 5.91 12.98 -10.28
CA LYS A 202 6.19 12.77 -11.71
C LYS A 202 7.67 12.54 -12.03
N LYS A 203 8.58 13.04 -11.20
CA LYS A 203 10.01 12.75 -11.34
C LYS A 203 10.37 11.42 -10.70
N VAL A 204 9.80 11.13 -9.52
CA VAL A 204 10.03 9.91 -8.77
C VAL A 204 9.48 8.68 -9.50
N GLU A 205 8.33 8.81 -10.16
CA GLU A 205 7.70 7.76 -10.97
C GLU A 205 8.66 7.03 -11.92
N LYS A 206 9.66 7.74 -12.45
CA LYS A 206 10.65 7.18 -13.38
C LYS A 206 11.58 6.14 -12.75
N TYR A 207 11.68 6.13 -11.43
CA TYR A 207 12.61 5.29 -10.68
C TYR A 207 11.92 4.14 -9.97
N VAL A 208 10.59 4.15 -9.87
CA VAL A 208 9.83 3.17 -9.09
C VAL A 208 9.03 2.23 -9.97
N ASP A 209 8.79 1.04 -9.46
CA ASP A 209 7.91 0.06 -10.08
C ASP A 209 6.47 0.29 -9.66
N PHE A 210 6.23 0.65 -8.38
CA PHE A 210 4.91 0.91 -7.83
C PHE A 210 4.86 2.14 -6.93
N ILE A 211 3.67 2.73 -6.84
CA ILE A 211 3.29 3.83 -5.97
C ILE A 211 2.12 3.34 -5.11
N ASN A 212 2.38 3.09 -3.82
CA ASN A 212 1.39 2.62 -2.86
C ASN A 212 0.55 3.82 -2.38
N VAL A 213 -0.57 4.09 -3.05
CA VAL A 213 -1.41 5.24 -2.72
C VAL A 213 -2.20 4.93 -1.45
N MET A 214 -1.96 5.69 -0.38
CA MET A 214 -2.68 5.58 0.90
C MET A 214 -4.09 6.15 0.80
N SER A 215 -4.97 5.48 0.06
CA SER A 215 -6.35 5.91 -0.23
C SER A 215 -7.33 5.50 0.88
N TYR A 216 -6.93 5.72 2.11
CA TYR A 216 -7.69 5.49 3.35
C TYR A 216 -7.41 6.62 4.34
N ASP A 217 -7.93 6.52 5.57
CA ASP A 217 -7.92 7.58 6.57
C ASP A 217 -8.66 8.85 6.11
N LEU A 218 -9.74 8.66 5.34
CA LEU A 218 -10.51 9.78 4.80
C LEU A 218 -11.39 10.44 5.87
N THR A 219 -11.83 9.65 6.85
CA THR A 219 -12.43 10.11 8.10
C THR A 219 -12.07 9.13 9.21
N GLY A 220 -11.70 9.63 10.38
CA GLY A 220 -11.23 8.78 11.48
C GLY A 220 -11.43 9.41 12.85
N ALA A 221 -10.72 8.90 13.84
CA ALA A 221 -10.86 9.26 15.26
C ALA A 221 -10.55 10.73 15.64
N TRP A 222 -10.07 11.52 14.70
CA TRP A 222 -9.87 12.98 14.84
C TRP A 222 -11.12 13.81 14.55
N SER A 223 -12.23 13.17 14.14
CA SER A 223 -13.49 13.81 13.80
C SER A 223 -14.57 13.45 14.82
N ASP A 224 -15.32 14.42 15.29
CA ASP A 224 -16.54 14.24 16.09
C ASP A 224 -17.78 13.94 15.23
N THR A 225 -17.59 13.84 13.92
CA THR A 225 -18.61 13.47 12.94
C THR A 225 -18.23 12.13 12.32
N THR A 226 -19.17 11.20 12.29
CA THR A 226 -19.01 9.91 11.61
C THR A 226 -18.70 10.11 10.13
N GLY A 227 -18.08 9.13 9.52
CA GLY A 227 -17.75 9.17 8.09
C GLY A 227 -17.13 7.87 7.63
N TYR A 228 -16.72 7.85 6.38
CA TYR A 228 -16.13 6.68 5.77
C TYR A 228 -14.60 6.72 5.82
N ASN A 229 -13.99 5.59 6.15
CA ASN A 229 -12.54 5.44 6.16
C ASN A 229 -11.94 5.39 4.73
N SER A 230 -12.65 4.77 3.79
CA SER A 230 -12.12 4.49 2.44
C SER A 230 -13.24 4.33 1.41
N ASN A 231 -14.18 5.28 1.34
CA ASN A 231 -15.25 5.27 0.36
C ASN A 231 -14.71 5.43 -1.07
N LEU A 232 -15.20 4.59 -1.99
CA LEU A 232 -14.72 4.61 -3.37
C LEU A 232 -15.08 5.91 -4.09
N PHE A 233 -16.33 6.38 -3.95
CA PHE A 233 -16.81 7.63 -4.51
C PHE A 233 -17.32 8.58 -3.43
N LEU A 234 -17.57 9.85 -3.79
CA LEU A 234 -18.27 10.76 -2.88
C LEU A 234 -19.70 10.27 -2.65
N ASP A 235 -20.21 10.45 -1.44
CA ASP A 235 -21.61 10.18 -1.12
C ASP A 235 -22.57 11.05 -1.94
N LYS A 236 -23.83 10.63 -2.04
CA LYS A 236 -24.87 11.32 -2.83
C LYS A 236 -25.01 12.81 -2.48
N ASN A 237 -24.90 13.14 -1.19
CA ASN A 237 -25.05 14.50 -0.71
C ASN A 237 -23.71 15.28 -0.66
N LYS A 238 -22.60 14.64 -1.08
CA LYS A 238 -21.23 15.20 -1.06
C LYS A 238 -20.82 15.70 0.34
N LYS A 239 -21.24 14.99 1.37
CA LYS A 239 -20.85 15.26 2.77
C LYS A 239 -19.42 14.77 3.03
N SER A 240 -19.00 13.69 2.40
CA SER A 240 -17.58 13.26 2.39
C SER A 240 -16.73 14.30 1.69
N ARG A 241 -15.60 14.65 2.29
CA ARG A 241 -14.67 15.67 1.77
C ARG A 241 -13.86 15.15 0.61
N THR A 242 -13.59 13.84 0.60
CA THR A 242 -12.77 13.15 -0.40
C THR A 242 -13.25 11.71 -0.58
N SER A 243 -12.65 11.01 -1.54
CA SER A 243 -12.92 9.61 -1.87
C SER A 243 -11.68 8.99 -2.50
N VAL A 244 -11.63 7.67 -2.55
CA VAL A 244 -10.56 6.92 -3.25
C VAL A 244 -10.43 7.37 -4.70
N ASP A 245 -11.56 7.49 -5.43
CA ASP A 245 -11.59 7.99 -6.81
C ASP A 245 -10.97 9.38 -6.94
N ARG A 246 -11.34 10.31 -6.06
CA ARG A 246 -10.74 11.65 -6.08
C ARG A 246 -9.24 11.63 -5.85
N ILE A 247 -8.76 10.79 -4.92
CA ILE A 247 -7.33 10.64 -4.63
C ILE A 247 -6.59 10.07 -5.84
N ILE A 248 -7.09 8.98 -6.43
CA ILE A 248 -6.48 8.40 -7.63
C ILE A 248 -6.45 9.43 -8.77
N ASN A 249 -7.52 10.21 -8.95
CA ASN A 249 -7.55 11.27 -9.97
C ASN A 249 -6.51 12.37 -9.72
N LEU A 250 -6.09 12.67 -8.47
CA LEU A 250 -4.97 13.59 -8.22
C LEU A 250 -3.67 13.12 -8.89
N TYR A 251 -3.42 11.81 -8.95
CA TYR A 251 -2.27 11.23 -9.65
C TYR A 251 -2.47 11.23 -11.17
N LEU A 252 -3.63 10.79 -11.66
CA LEU A 252 -3.92 10.70 -13.08
C LEU A 252 -3.92 12.08 -13.77
N GLU A 253 -4.47 13.12 -13.13
CA GLU A 253 -4.45 14.52 -13.58
C GLU A 253 -3.02 15.11 -13.66
N ARG A 254 -2.05 14.47 -13.03
CA ARG A 254 -0.62 14.82 -13.10
C ARG A 254 0.17 13.90 -14.03
N ASP A 255 -0.53 13.23 -14.94
CA ASP A 255 0.03 12.31 -15.93
C ASP A 255 0.85 11.14 -15.31
N ILE A 256 0.58 10.73 -14.08
CA ILE A 256 1.18 9.53 -13.50
C ILE A 256 0.60 8.30 -14.21
N ASP A 257 1.47 7.37 -14.58
CA ASP A 257 1.07 6.13 -15.24
C ASP A 257 0.18 5.29 -14.32
N PRO A 258 -1.09 5.02 -14.67
CA PRO A 258 -1.98 4.21 -13.85
C PRO A 258 -1.43 2.80 -13.59
N SER A 259 -0.63 2.25 -14.49
CA SER A 259 -0.01 0.92 -14.34
C SER A 259 1.07 0.85 -13.24
N LYS A 260 1.36 1.97 -12.57
CA LYS A 260 2.23 2.05 -11.39
C LYS A 260 1.48 2.28 -10.08
N LEU A 261 0.20 2.64 -10.13
CA LEU A 261 -0.59 2.97 -8.95
C LEU A 261 -1.18 1.71 -8.32
N LEU A 262 -0.89 1.47 -7.04
CA LEU A 262 -1.58 0.49 -6.21
C LEU A 262 -2.60 1.22 -5.33
N LEU A 263 -3.87 0.81 -5.43
CA LEU A 263 -4.96 1.36 -4.64
C LEU A 263 -4.88 0.83 -3.21
N GLY A 264 -4.74 1.72 -2.22
CA GLY A 264 -4.67 1.38 -0.81
C GLY A 264 -6.02 0.94 -0.23
N ILE A 265 -6.01 -0.15 0.52
CA ILE A 265 -7.18 -0.73 1.19
C ILE A 265 -6.84 -0.96 2.66
N PRO A 266 -7.62 -0.41 3.60
CA PRO A 266 -7.38 -0.62 5.02
C PRO A 266 -7.99 -1.96 5.49
N ALA A 267 -7.24 -2.74 6.27
CA ALA A 267 -7.77 -3.88 7.01
C ALA A 267 -8.19 -3.48 8.44
N TYR A 268 -8.34 -2.20 8.70
CA TYR A 268 -8.79 -1.61 9.96
C TYR A 268 -9.90 -0.60 9.72
N SER A 269 -10.53 -0.19 10.80
CA SER A 269 -11.72 0.64 10.75
C SER A 269 -11.72 1.71 11.83
N TYR A 270 -12.63 2.66 11.69
CA TYR A 270 -12.97 3.63 12.72
C TYR A 270 -14.42 3.49 13.16
N GLY A 271 -14.70 3.92 14.38
CA GLY A 271 -16.04 3.89 14.93
C GLY A 271 -16.34 5.10 15.82
N TRP A 272 -17.62 5.35 16.03
CA TRP A 272 -18.13 6.41 16.89
C TRP A 272 -19.28 5.89 17.75
N GLU A 273 -19.27 6.27 19.02
CA GLU A 273 -20.33 6.02 20.00
C GLU A 273 -21.24 7.24 20.12
N ASN A 274 -22.43 7.04 20.71
CA ASN A 274 -23.39 8.10 20.97
C ASN A 274 -23.78 8.89 19.70
N VAL A 275 -23.89 8.17 18.59
CA VAL A 275 -24.22 8.76 17.30
C VAL A 275 -25.64 9.27 17.29
N LYS A 276 -25.81 10.57 17.04
CA LYS A 276 -27.09 11.25 17.01
C LYS A 276 -27.61 11.34 15.57
N SER A 277 -28.34 10.33 15.15
CA SER A 277 -28.92 10.29 13.82
C SER A 277 -30.46 10.26 13.88
N ALA A 278 -31.13 10.91 12.92
CA ALA A 278 -32.58 10.91 12.77
C ALA A 278 -33.07 9.57 12.17
N THR A 279 -32.28 8.96 11.31
CA THR A 279 -32.56 7.66 10.70
C THR A 279 -31.30 6.79 10.72
N ASN A 280 -31.43 5.50 10.54
CA ASN A 280 -30.28 4.62 10.50
C ASN A 280 -29.38 4.90 9.29
N GLU A 281 -29.95 5.28 8.16
CA GLU A 281 -29.23 5.62 6.92
C GLU A 281 -28.44 6.93 7.04
N ASP A 282 -28.94 7.88 7.85
CA ASP A 282 -28.27 9.15 8.15
C ASP A 282 -27.19 9.03 9.23
N ALA A 283 -26.92 7.84 9.76
CA ALA A 283 -25.87 7.62 10.76
C ALA A 283 -24.47 7.95 10.23
N ALA A 284 -24.26 7.85 8.92
CA ALA A 284 -23.11 8.45 8.28
C ALA A 284 -23.24 9.98 8.26
N PHE A 285 -22.15 10.68 8.62
CA PHE A 285 -22.06 12.15 8.73
C PHE A 285 -22.90 12.76 9.87
N ALA A 286 -23.18 11.97 10.91
CA ALA A 286 -23.83 12.41 12.14
C ALA A 286 -22.79 12.71 13.24
N LEU A 287 -23.19 13.55 14.23
CA LEU A 287 -22.36 13.77 15.41
C LEU A 287 -22.24 12.48 16.23
N GLY A 288 -21.04 12.16 16.67
CA GLY A 288 -20.72 11.01 17.50
C GLY A 288 -19.39 11.21 18.23
N LYS A 289 -19.14 10.41 19.25
CA LYS A 289 -17.88 10.40 19.97
C LYS A 289 -16.94 9.34 19.36
N PRO A 290 -15.76 9.71 18.85
CA PRO A 290 -14.83 8.74 18.31
C PRO A 290 -14.47 7.64 19.31
N ILE A 291 -14.43 6.39 18.84
CA ILE A 291 -13.94 5.26 19.61
C ILE A 291 -12.41 5.32 19.62
N ASN A 292 -11.84 5.13 20.82
CA ASN A 292 -10.39 5.04 20.95
C ASN A 292 -9.90 3.68 20.45
N ILE A 293 -9.26 3.64 19.28
CA ILE A 293 -8.75 2.45 18.62
C ILE A 293 -7.57 1.80 19.36
N ASP A 294 -6.90 2.51 20.29
CA ASP A 294 -5.88 1.88 21.16
C ASP A 294 -6.49 0.98 22.24
N LYS A 295 -7.81 1.15 22.50
CA LYS A 295 -8.55 0.41 23.52
C LYS A 295 -9.56 -0.58 22.96
N VAL A 296 -10.06 -0.32 21.77
CA VAL A 296 -11.07 -1.13 21.09
C VAL A 296 -10.51 -1.58 19.76
N ASP A 297 -10.36 -2.88 19.60
CA ASP A 297 -9.89 -3.47 18.35
C ASP A 297 -11.02 -3.40 17.29
N LEU A 298 -10.81 -2.58 16.28
CA LEU A 298 -11.65 -2.44 15.09
C LEU A 298 -10.92 -2.95 13.83
N SER A 299 -10.08 -3.97 13.98
CA SER A 299 -9.54 -4.72 12.86
C SER A 299 -10.64 -5.41 12.07
N TYR A 300 -10.43 -5.64 10.76
CA TYR A 300 -11.40 -6.33 9.92
C TYR A 300 -11.82 -7.67 10.53
N LYS A 301 -10.87 -8.51 10.98
CA LYS A 301 -11.18 -9.79 11.62
C LYS A 301 -12.08 -9.64 12.85
N THR A 302 -11.79 -8.66 13.71
CA THR A 302 -12.60 -8.41 14.91
C THR A 302 -14.01 -7.94 14.55
N ILE A 303 -14.13 -7.12 13.49
CA ILE A 303 -15.44 -6.67 13.01
C ILE A 303 -16.26 -7.85 12.49
N GLN A 304 -15.66 -8.71 11.69
CA GLN A 304 -16.35 -9.92 11.19
C GLN A 304 -16.77 -10.84 12.35
N GLU A 305 -15.94 -11.01 13.37
CA GLU A 305 -16.22 -11.92 14.49
C GLU A 305 -17.22 -11.38 15.50
N LYS A 306 -17.26 -10.06 15.74
CA LYS A 306 -17.99 -9.49 16.89
C LYS A 306 -19.11 -8.51 16.56
N TYR A 307 -19.12 -7.95 15.35
CA TYR A 307 -20.05 -6.87 15.02
C TYR A 307 -20.98 -7.20 13.85
N VAL A 308 -20.48 -7.92 12.81
CA VAL A 308 -21.33 -8.30 11.67
C VAL A 308 -22.40 -9.26 12.15
N ASP A 309 -23.67 -8.89 11.95
CA ASP A 309 -24.86 -9.64 12.37
C ASP A 309 -24.92 -9.98 13.88
N GLN A 310 -24.23 -9.24 14.72
CA GLN A 310 -24.15 -9.45 16.15
C GLN A 310 -24.40 -8.16 16.95
N GLY A 311 -24.76 -8.30 18.24
CA GLY A 311 -24.88 -7.17 19.15
C GLY A 311 -25.93 -6.12 18.77
N GLY A 312 -26.85 -6.43 17.86
CA GLY A 312 -27.84 -5.46 17.36
C GLY A 312 -27.34 -4.64 16.18
N PHE A 313 -26.09 -4.78 15.79
CA PHE A 313 -25.54 -4.14 14.59
C PHE A 313 -26.24 -4.63 13.32
N LYS A 314 -26.53 -3.70 12.43
CA LYS A 314 -27.01 -3.97 11.08
C LYS A 314 -26.04 -3.38 10.07
N ARG A 315 -25.85 -4.13 8.99
CA ARG A 315 -25.08 -3.67 7.84
C ARG A 315 -25.90 -2.69 7.00
N TYR A 316 -25.28 -1.61 6.60
CA TYR A 316 -25.77 -0.64 5.62
C TYR A 316 -24.73 -0.47 4.52
N PHE A 317 -25.20 -0.15 3.31
CA PHE A 317 -24.32 0.11 2.18
C PHE A 317 -24.72 1.42 1.50
N ASP A 318 -23.77 2.31 1.29
CA ASP A 318 -23.98 3.52 0.49
C ASP A 318 -23.67 3.20 -0.97
N ASP A 319 -24.72 2.98 -1.76
CA ASP A 319 -24.60 2.64 -3.18
C ASP A 319 -23.91 3.71 -4.03
N THR A 320 -23.95 4.96 -3.62
CA THR A 320 -23.27 6.06 -4.32
C THR A 320 -21.79 6.08 -3.97
N ALA A 321 -21.49 6.01 -2.69
CA ALA A 321 -20.11 6.02 -2.19
C ALA A 321 -19.38 4.65 -2.35
N LYS A 322 -20.14 3.57 -2.59
CA LYS A 322 -19.66 2.19 -2.68
C LYS A 322 -18.82 1.81 -1.45
N THR A 323 -19.44 1.95 -0.29
CA THR A 323 -18.82 1.67 1.01
C THR A 323 -19.85 1.15 2.00
N ALA A 324 -19.40 0.30 2.93
CA ALA A 324 -20.23 -0.27 3.97
C ALA A 324 -20.04 0.41 5.32
N PHE A 325 -21.05 0.31 6.17
CA PHE A 325 -20.96 0.62 7.58
C PHE A 325 -21.90 -0.25 8.42
N LEU A 326 -21.56 -0.39 9.69
CA LEU A 326 -22.40 -1.03 10.69
C LEU A 326 -23.01 0.03 11.62
N TYR A 327 -24.27 -0.17 12.02
CA TYR A 327 -24.93 0.70 12.98
C TYR A 327 -25.94 -0.08 13.83
N ASP A 328 -25.95 0.14 15.14
CA ASP A 328 -26.86 -0.51 16.12
C ASP A 328 -27.90 0.42 16.72
N GLY A 329 -27.97 1.68 16.24
CA GLY A 329 -28.80 2.75 16.81
C GLY A 329 -28.05 3.70 17.76
N ASN A 330 -26.80 3.39 18.10
CA ASN A 330 -25.92 4.20 18.95
C ASN A 330 -24.49 4.28 18.47
N THR A 331 -23.96 3.18 17.93
CA THR A 331 -22.57 3.04 17.52
C THR A 331 -22.47 2.84 16.00
N PHE A 332 -21.68 3.67 15.36
CA PHE A 332 -21.37 3.60 13.93
C PHE A 332 -19.94 3.05 13.74
N ILE A 333 -19.75 2.11 12.82
CA ILE A 333 -18.44 1.58 12.43
C ILE A 333 -18.36 1.60 10.90
N THR A 334 -17.40 2.33 10.33
CA THR A 334 -17.07 2.23 8.89
C THR A 334 -16.13 1.05 8.69
N TYR A 335 -16.29 0.27 7.62
CA TYR A 335 -15.41 -0.89 7.35
C TYR A 335 -15.46 -1.30 5.88
N GLU A 336 -14.51 -2.13 5.47
CA GLU A 336 -14.55 -2.81 4.18
C GLU A 336 -15.42 -4.06 4.28
N ASP A 337 -16.25 -4.31 3.26
CA ASP A 337 -16.93 -5.60 3.07
C ASP A 337 -16.75 -6.09 1.63
N GLU A 338 -17.26 -7.27 1.33
CA GLU A 338 -17.09 -7.88 0.00
C GLU A 338 -17.66 -7.01 -1.12
N GLU A 339 -18.79 -6.32 -0.91
CA GLU A 339 -19.42 -5.46 -1.92
C GLU A 339 -18.60 -4.20 -2.18
N ALA A 340 -18.01 -3.59 -1.13
CA ALA A 340 -17.08 -2.48 -1.27
C ALA A 340 -15.78 -2.92 -1.96
N LEU A 341 -15.26 -4.09 -1.62
CA LEU A 341 -14.08 -4.68 -2.27
C LEU A 341 -14.34 -5.01 -3.74
N GLU A 342 -15.51 -5.56 -4.09
CA GLU A 342 -15.90 -5.82 -5.48
C GLU A 342 -15.88 -4.52 -6.30
N ALA A 343 -16.46 -3.44 -5.77
CA ALA A 343 -16.46 -2.14 -6.42
C ALA A 343 -15.03 -1.62 -6.64
N LYS A 344 -14.13 -1.77 -5.66
CA LYS A 344 -12.72 -1.38 -5.75
C LYS A 344 -11.93 -2.24 -6.75
N VAL A 345 -12.15 -3.55 -6.77
CA VAL A 345 -11.57 -4.47 -7.78
C VAL A 345 -11.99 -4.05 -9.18
N LYS A 346 -13.27 -3.77 -9.40
CA LYS A 346 -13.77 -3.25 -10.67
C LYS A 346 -13.11 -1.93 -11.03
N TYR A 347 -13.00 -1.00 -10.08
CA TYR A 347 -12.35 0.30 -10.27
C TYR A 347 -10.88 0.17 -10.70
N VAL A 348 -10.11 -0.71 -10.05
CA VAL A 348 -8.70 -0.99 -10.41
C VAL A 348 -8.57 -1.46 -11.84
N ARG A 349 -9.47 -2.34 -12.30
CA ARG A 349 -9.46 -2.85 -13.68
C ARG A 349 -9.86 -1.79 -14.68
N ASP A 350 -10.96 -1.07 -14.43
CA ASP A 350 -11.52 -0.06 -15.33
C ASP A 350 -10.54 1.10 -15.55
N ASN A 351 -9.81 1.50 -14.49
CA ASN A 351 -8.82 2.57 -14.54
C ASN A 351 -7.39 2.08 -14.86
N LYS A 352 -7.22 0.78 -15.17
CA LYS A 352 -5.94 0.16 -15.52
C LYS A 352 -4.84 0.36 -14.46
N LEU A 353 -5.22 0.46 -13.19
CA LEU A 353 -4.25 0.57 -12.11
C LEU A 353 -3.39 -0.69 -12.03
N ALA A 354 -2.20 -0.60 -11.41
CA ALA A 354 -1.30 -1.73 -11.22
C ALA A 354 -1.91 -2.84 -10.36
N GLY A 355 -2.74 -2.49 -9.39
CA GLY A 355 -3.34 -3.43 -8.47
C GLY A 355 -3.79 -2.77 -7.18
N VAL A 356 -3.61 -3.49 -6.07
CA VAL A 356 -4.01 -3.07 -4.73
C VAL A 356 -2.86 -3.23 -3.73
N MET A 357 -2.90 -2.41 -2.68
CA MET A 357 -2.02 -2.52 -1.51
C MET A 357 -2.88 -2.55 -0.25
N VAL A 358 -2.65 -3.50 0.66
CA VAL A 358 -3.42 -3.64 1.90
C VAL A 358 -2.60 -3.22 3.12
N TRP A 359 -3.11 -2.28 3.92
CA TRP A 359 -2.61 -1.90 5.22
C TRP A 359 -3.53 -2.44 6.31
N GLU A 360 -3.21 -3.40 7.15
CA GLU A 360 -2.06 -4.26 7.17
C GLU A 360 -2.52 -5.71 7.53
N TYR A 361 -1.70 -6.69 7.19
CA TYR A 361 -2.05 -8.11 7.19
C TYR A 361 -2.55 -8.64 8.55
N SER A 362 -1.96 -8.20 9.68
CA SER A 362 -2.33 -8.76 10.99
C SER A 362 -3.74 -8.38 11.45
N GLN A 363 -4.37 -7.42 10.78
CA GLN A 363 -5.74 -6.98 11.04
C GLN A 363 -6.76 -7.67 10.14
N ASP A 364 -6.31 -8.40 9.13
CA ASP A 364 -7.16 -9.20 8.24
C ASP A 364 -7.48 -10.58 8.85
N SER A 365 -8.45 -11.26 8.29
CA SER A 365 -8.80 -12.65 8.59
C SER A 365 -8.23 -13.59 7.52
N ASP A 366 -8.27 -14.90 7.80
CA ASP A 366 -7.73 -15.91 6.86
C ASP A 366 -8.43 -15.91 5.51
N ASP A 367 -9.75 -15.76 5.49
CA ASP A 367 -10.57 -15.67 4.27
C ASP A 367 -11.06 -14.23 4.03
N GLY A 368 -10.30 -13.22 4.50
CA GLY A 368 -10.71 -11.82 4.48
C GLY A 368 -10.30 -11.04 3.23
N ILE A 369 -9.93 -9.77 3.45
CA ILE A 369 -9.64 -8.78 2.42
C ILE A 369 -8.58 -9.28 1.44
N VAL A 370 -7.42 -9.71 1.95
CA VAL A 370 -6.28 -10.11 1.10
C VAL A 370 -6.66 -11.29 0.20
N LYS A 371 -7.33 -12.29 0.76
CA LYS A 371 -7.78 -13.45 -0.03
C LYS A 371 -8.82 -13.06 -1.07
N TYR A 372 -9.82 -12.27 -0.69
CA TYR A 372 -10.84 -11.79 -1.62
C TYR A 372 -10.24 -11.05 -2.81
N LEU A 373 -9.32 -10.12 -2.53
CA LEU A 373 -8.65 -9.32 -3.57
C LEU A 373 -7.82 -10.20 -4.50
N ALA A 374 -6.98 -11.07 -3.95
CA ALA A 374 -6.13 -11.96 -4.74
C ALA A 374 -6.93 -12.92 -5.64
N ASP A 375 -8.08 -13.39 -5.16
CA ASP A 375 -8.94 -14.28 -5.91
C ASP A 375 -9.74 -13.58 -7.02
N ASN A 376 -10.02 -12.27 -6.88
CA ASN A 376 -10.93 -11.55 -7.78
C ASN A 376 -10.24 -10.52 -8.69
N LEU A 377 -9.05 -10.04 -8.32
CA LEU A 377 -8.38 -8.94 -9.02
C LEU A 377 -8.01 -9.26 -10.47
N ASN A 378 -7.74 -10.54 -10.76
CA ASN A 378 -7.29 -11.03 -12.06
C ASN A 378 -8.30 -11.96 -12.77
N LYS A 379 -9.59 -11.90 -12.39
CA LYS A 379 -10.68 -12.66 -13.06
C LYS A 379 -11.24 -11.95 -14.27
#